data_ccf9f198f5515dc2b4891df0ac5d96c5
#
_entry.id   ccf9f198f5515dc2b4891df0ac5d96c5
#
_cell.length_a   1.000
_cell.length_b   1.000
_cell.length_c   1.000
_cell.angle_alpha   90.00
_cell.angle_beta   90.00
_cell.angle_gamma   90.00
#
_symmetry.space_group_name_H-M   'P 1'
#
loop_
_entity.id
_entity.type
_entity.pdbx_description
1 polymer ?
#
loop_
_entity_poly.entity_id
_entity_poly.type
_entity_poly.pdbx_seq_one_letter_code
_entity_poly.pdbx_strand_id
1 'polypeptide(L)' 'KFARRVRRRLGFSQAEFAMRIDVSLETIRNWEQGKRSPTGAAKALLKVLDKAPEVALAALQ' A
#
# COMPACT_ATOMS: atom_id res chain seq x y z
N LYS A 1 -8.41 -1.57 8.35
CA LYS A 1 -7.74 -0.36 7.89
C LYS A 1 -7.61 -0.34 6.37
N PHE A 2 -7.60 0.85 5.81
CA PHE A 2 -7.62 1.02 4.36
C PHE A 2 -6.39 0.41 3.69
N ALA A 3 -5.21 0.64 4.25
CA ALA A 3 -3.97 0.11 3.65
C ALA A 3 -3.99 -1.42 3.60
N ARG A 4 -4.44 -2.07 4.68
CA ARG A 4 -4.52 -3.54 4.70
C ARG A 4 -5.52 -4.02 3.65
N ARG A 5 -6.67 -3.35 3.54
CA ARG A 5 -7.70 -3.76 2.59
C ARG A 5 -7.18 -3.69 1.15
N VAL A 6 -6.47 -2.60 0.83
CA VAL A 6 -5.88 -2.45 -0.50
C VAL A 6 -4.87 -3.56 -0.76
N ARG A 7 -3.97 -3.80 0.20
CA ARG A 7 -2.95 -4.83 0.05
C ARG A 7 -3.58 -6.20 -0.17
N ARG A 8 -4.58 -6.54 0.62
CA ARG A 8 -5.20 -7.88 0.52
C ARG A 8 -5.95 -8.06 -0.78
N ARG A 9 -6.59 -7.01 -1.27
CA ARG A 9 -7.26 -7.07 -2.57
C ARG A 9 -6.27 -7.32 -3.69
N LEU A 10 -5.07 -6.78 -3.57
CA LEU A 10 -4.02 -6.98 -4.58
C LEU A 10 -3.31 -8.33 -4.44
N GLY A 11 -3.54 -9.04 -3.36
CA GLY A 11 -2.96 -10.36 -3.15
C GLY A 11 -1.53 -10.36 -2.69
N PHE A 12 -1.04 -9.27 -2.11
CA PHE A 12 0.34 -9.18 -1.67
C PHE A 12 0.51 -9.49 -0.20
N SER A 13 1.66 -10.06 0.15
CA SER A 13 2.11 -10.09 1.53
C SER A 13 2.53 -8.68 1.95
N GLN A 14 2.72 -8.47 3.25
CA GLN A 14 3.20 -7.18 3.73
C GLN A 14 4.55 -6.82 3.12
N ALA A 15 5.46 -7.79 3.05
CA ALA A 15 6.80 -7.55 2.51
C ALA A 15 6.74 -7.22 1.02
N GLU A 16 5.91 -7.95 0.27
CA GLU A 16 5.76 -7.68 -1.16
C GLU A 16 5.20 -6.30 -1.41
N PHE A 17 4.19 -5.92 -0.64
CA PHE A 17 3.56 -4.63 -0.79
C PHE A 17 4.54 -3.50 -0.49
N ALA A 18 5.30 -3.65 0.60
CA ALA A 18 6.31 -2.67 0.98
C ALA A 18 7.32 -2.46 -0.16
N MET A 19 7.77 -3.56 -0.75
CA MET A 19 8.72 -3.48 -1.86
C MET A 19 8.11 -2.80 -3.07
N ARG A 20 6.86 -3.13 -3.39
CA ARG A 20 6.19 -2.59 -4.57
C ARG A 20 5.99 -1.09 -4.51
N ILE A 21 5.67 -0.56 -3.34
CA ILE A 21 5.40 0.87 -3.20
C ILE A 21 6.56 1.63 -2.56
N ASP A 22 7.70 0.94 -2.40
CA ASP A 22 8.96 1.55 -1.99
C ASP A 22 8.89 2.19 -0.61
N VAL A 23 8.33 1.46 0.33
CA VAL A 23 8.35 1.84 1.74
C VAL A 23 8.91 0.68 2.56
N SER A 24 9.26 0.93 3.81
CA SER A 24 9.78 -0.12 4.67
C SER A 24 8.64 -1.05 5.11
N LEU A 25 9.01 -2.29 5.43
CA LEU A 25 8.05 -3.24 6.00
C LEU A 25 7.46 -2.70 7.30
N GLU A 26 8.29 -2.02 8.09
CA GLU A 26 7.84 -1.39 9.33
C GLU A 26 6.72 -0.39 9.07
N THR A 27 6.85 0.39 7.99
CA THR A 27 5.82 1.36 7.61
C THR A 27 4.48 0.66 7.34
N ILE A 28 4.52 -0.44 6.58
CA ILE A 28 3.29 -1.19 6.30
C ILE A 28 2.68 -1.72 7.59
N ARG A 29 3.50 -2.27 8.47
CA ARG A 29 3.02 -2.80 9.76
C ARG A 29 2.38 -1.70 10.60
N ASN A 30 3.02 -0.53 10.65
CA ASN A 30 2.48 0.59 11.42
C ASN A 30 1.11 1.03 10.89
N TRP A 31 0.97 1.10 9.57
CA TRP A 31 -0.31 1.44 8.96
C TRP A 31 -1.39 0.43 9.33
N GLU A 32 -1.04 -0.85 9.28
CA GLU A 32 -2.03 -1.91 9.49
C GLU A 32 -2.38 -2.08 10.96
N GLN A 33 -1.47 -1.75 11.85
CA GLN A 33 -1.71 -1.83 13.28
C GLN A 33 -2.33 -0.55 13.85
N GLY A 34 -2.45 0.49 13.02
CA GLY A 34 -3.04 1.73 13.47
C GLY A 34 -2.09 2.62 14.26
N LYS A 35 -0.80 2.29 14.30
CA LYS A 35 0.18 3.10 15.00
C LYS A 35 0.48 4.39 14.26
N ARG A 36 0.44 4.35 12.93
CA ARG A 36 0.61 5.51 12.08
C ARG A 36 -0.34 5.35 10.90
N SER A 37 -0.79 6.48 10.39
CA SER A 37 -1.66 6.49 9.21
C SER A 37 -0.87 6.96 8.00
N PRO A 38 -1.12 6.38 6.82
CA PRO A 38 -0.52 6.92 5.60
C PRO A 38 -1.02 8.34 5.38
N THR A 39 -0.13 9.23 5.00
CA THR A 39 -0.45 10.63 4.75
C THR A 39 0.13 11.08 3.42
N GLY A 40 -0.35 12.22 2.93
CA GLY A 40 0.19 12.84 1.74
C GLY A 40 0.25 11.89 0.56
N ALA A 41 1.43 11.79 -0.05
CA ALA A 41 1.61 10.98 -1.26
C ALA A 41 1.30 9.51 -1.04
N ALA A 42 1.58 8.98 0.14
CA ALA A 42 1.29 7.58 0.44
C ALA A 42 -0.21 7.32 0.40
N LYS A 43 -0.98 8.22 0.99
CA LYS A 43 -2.44 8.08 0.97
C LYS A 43 -2.99 8.18 -0.45
N ALA A 44 -2.45 9.12 -1.24
CA ALA A 44 -2.86 9.27 -2.63
C ALA A 44 -2.53 8.02 -3.44
N LEU A 45 -1.35 7.43 -3.22
CA LEU A 45 -0.95 6.21 -3.91
C LEU A 45 -1.89 5.06 -3.58
N LEU A 46 -2.27 4.92 -2.31
CA LEU A 46 -3.19 3.87 -1.92
C LEU A 46 -4.55 4.04 -2.60
N LYS A 47 -5.01 5.27 -2.77
CA LYS A 47 -6.26 5.51 -3.48
C LYS A 47 -6.17 5.10 -4.94
N VAL A 48 -5.05 5.40 -5.59
CA VAL A 48 -4.83 5.00 -6.97
C VAL A 48 -4.79 3.48 -7.10
N LEU A 49 -4.10 2.82 -6.17
CA LEU A 49 -4.04 1.36 -6.17
C LEU A 49 -5.41 0.73 -5.93
N ASP A 50 -6.25 1.39 -5.16
CA ASP A 50 -7.59 0.89 -4.89
C ASP A 50 -8.50 1.03 -6.13
N LYS A 51 -8.38 2.12 -6.85
CA LYS A 51 -9.29 2.42 -7.96
C LYS A 51 -8.81 1.93 -9.31
N ALA A 52 -7.50 1.94 -9.54
CA ALA A 52 -6.93 1.56 -10.83
C ALA A 52 -5.69 0.67 -10.61
N PRO A 53 -5.89 -0.51 -10.01
CA PRO A 53 -4.74 -1.35 -9.61
C PRO A 53 -3.87 -1.78 -10.77
N GLU A 54 -4.45 -2.11 -11.92
CA GLU A 54 -3.65 -2.64 -13.03
C GLU A 54 -2.70 -1.59 -13.57
N VAL A 55 -3.22 -0.38 -13.79
CA VAL A 55 -2.39 0.71 -14.29
C VAL A 55 -1.34 1.11 -13.25
N ALA A 56 -1.76 1.22 -12.01
CA ALA A 56 -0.86 1.62 -10.94
C ALA A 56 0.28 0.63 -10.75
N LEU A 57 -0.02 -0.67 -10.73
CA LEU A 57 1.01 -1.69 -10.55
C LEU A 57 1.96 -1.75 -11.74
N ALA A 58 1.44 -1.56 -12.96
CA ALA A 58 2.29 -1.51 -14.13
C ALA A 58 3.26 -0.33 -14.06
N ALA A 59 2.78 0.82 -13.58
CA ALA A 59 3.61 2.00 -13.46
C ALA A 59 4.70 1.86 -12.39
N LEU A 60 4.47 0.98 -11.41
CA LEU A 60 5.39 0.79 -10.29
C LEU A 60 6.45 -0.28 -10.53
N GLN A 61 6.45 -0.91 -11.67
CA GLN A 61 7.45 -1.93 -11.98
C GLN A 61 8.82 -1.33 -12.22
#